data_c447039c8beff1c70d50fa686f9e2d0f
#
_entry.id   c447039c8beff1c70d50fa686f9e2d0f
#
_cell.length_a   1.000
_cell.length_b   1.000
_cell.length_c   1.000
_cell.angle_alpha   90.00
_cell.angle_beta   90.00
_cell.angle_gamma   90.00
#
_symmetry.space_group_name_H-M   'P 1'
#
loop_
_entity.id
_entity.type
_entity.pdbx_description
1 polymer ?
#
loop_
_entity_poly.entity_id
_entity_poly.type
_entity_poly.pdbx_seq_one_letter_code
_entity_poly.pdbx_strand_id
1 'polypeptide(L)'
;MADKPVRPTTVRLQRLARAYRESGALLAAVELGVFSKIDAGADTEESLTAALGISALNAERIIIASLGLGLIERDGEKLRNAPDVDRFLVDGKDTYAGAWMFFTHPDWASWGNLAELLRNPEPAKL
;
A
#
# COMPACT_ATOMS: atom_id res chain seq x y z
N MET A 1 33.71 -16.70 21.43
CA MET A 1 33.99 -16.30 20.06
C MET A 1 33.53 -14.86 19.85
N ALA A 2 34.43 -13.98 19.50
CA ALA A 2 34.07 -12.59 19.26
C ALA A 2 33.28 -12.49 17.95
N ASP A 3 32.13 -11.83 18.01
CA ASP A 3 31.33 -11.56 16.79
C ASP A 3 32.14 -10.64 15.88
N LYS A 4 32.08 -10.92 14.58
CA LYS A 4 32.66 -9.99 13.62
C LYS A 4 31.85 -8.70 13.65
N PRO A 5 32.49 -7.51 13.71
CA PRO A 5 31.76 -6.27 13.65
C PRO A 5 30.96 -6.20 12.33
N VAL A 6 29.68 -5.86 12.46
CA VAL A 6 28.81 -5.69 11.31
C VAL A 6 29.29 -4.46 10.54
N ARG A 7 29.63 -4.64 9.27
CA ARG A 7 30.03 -3.53 8.41
C ARG A 7 28.81 -2.67 8.11
N PRO A 8 28.85 -1.37 8.40
CA PRO A 8 27.73 -0.51 8.05
C PRO A 8 27.43 -0.53 6.56
N THR A 9 26.14 -0.56 6.23
CA THR A 9 25.63 -0.49 4.87
C THR A 9 24.52 0.55 4.80
N THR A 10 24.08 0.88 3.59
CA THR A 10 22.99 1.81 3.38
C THR A 10 21.61 1.15 3.39
N VAL A 11 21.52 -0.16 3.61
CA VAL A 11 20.27 -0.93 3.44
C VAL A 11 19.13 -0.38 4.30
N ARG A 12 19.37 -0.18 5.59
CA ARG A 12 18.36 0.36 6.50
C ARG A 12 17.92 1.77 6.11
N LEU A 13 18.87 2.59 5.71
CA LEU A 13 18.60 3.98 5.31
C LEU A 13 17.80 4.04 4.02
N GLN A 14 18.11 3.18 3.04
CA GLN A 14 17.36 3.07 1.80
C GLN A 14 15.92 2.63 2.07
N ARG A 15 15.73 1.66 2.97
CA ARG A 15 14.39 1.22 3.36
C ARG A 15 13.56 2.37 3.94
N LEU A 16 14.15 3.12 4.86
CA LEU A 16 13.47 4.28 5.45
C LEU A 16 13.13 5.35 4.40
N ALA A 17 14.05 5.64 3.49
CA ALA A 17 13.84 6.62 2.44
C ALA A 17 12.72 6.23 1.47
N ARG A 18 12.44 4.93 1.31
CA ARG A 18 11.44 4.41 0.37
C ARG A 18 10.15 3.95 1.01
N ALA A 19 10.05 3.98 2.34
CA ALA A 19 8.90 3.45 3.08
C ALA A 19 7.57 4.09 2.66
N TYR A 20 7.57 5.33 2.20
CA TYR A 20 6.36 6.03 1.72
C TYR A 20 5.67 5.30 0.56
N ARG A 21 6.41 4.50 -0.22
CA ARG A 21 5.86 3.74 -1.34
C ARG A 21 4.89 2.66 -0.88
N GLU A 22 5.17 2.05 0.27
CA GLU A 22 4.31 1.02 0.87
C GLU A 22 2.95 1.62 1.26
N SER A 23 2.98 2.73 1.95
CA SER A 23 1.75 3.45 2.32
C SER A 23 0.99 3.94 1.09
N GLY A 24 1.70 4.49 0.11
CA GLY A 24 1.09 4.94 -1.15
C GLY A 24 0.38 3.82 -1.90
N ALA A 25 1.02 2.66 -2.01
CA ALA A 25 0.43 1.51 -2.69
C ALA A 25 -0.80 0.97 -1.95
N LEU A 26 -0.72 0.84 -0.62
CA LEU A 26 -1.85 0.38 0.19
C LEU A 26 -3.05 1.31 0.05
N LEU A 27 -2.84 2.61 0.25
CA LEU A 27 -3.93 3.58 0.18
C LEU A 27 -4.53 3.66 -1.22
N ALA A 28 -3.71 3.62 -2.26
CA ALA A 28 -4.20 3.61 -3.64
C ALA A 28 -5.01 2.34 -3.94
N ALA A 29 -4.56 1.18 -3.48
CA ALA A 29 -5.29 -0.07 -3.68
C ALA A 29 -6.65 -0.05 -2.98
N VAL A 30 -6.73 0.49 -1.77
CA VAL A 30 -8.00 0.66 -1.05
C VAL A 30 -8.91 1.63 -1.81
N GLU A 31 -8.39 2.78 -2.21
CA GLU A 31 -9.15 3.81 -2.91
C GLU A 31 -9.70 3.32 -4.26
N LEU A 32 -8.88 2.58 -5.02
CA LEU A 32 -9.29 1.99 -6.29
C LEU A 32 -10.26 0.81 -6.11
N GLY A 33 -10.35 0.26 -4.91
CA GLY A 33 -11.20 -0.88 -4.63
C GLY A 33 -10.63 -2.22 -5.12
N VAL A 34 -9.31 -2.34 -5.21
CA VAL A 34 -8.64 -3.56 -5.69
C VAL A 34 -9.12 -4.80 -4.95
N PHE A 35 -9.11 -4.74 -3.63
CA PHE A 35 -9.43 -5.90 -2.78
C PHE A 35 -10.90 -6.28 -2.84
N SER A 36 -11.78 -5.29 -2.89
CA SER A 36 -13.22 -5.50 -3.02
C SER A 36 -13.58 -6.13 -4.37
N LYS A 37 -12.90 -5.72 -5.44
CA LYS A 37 -13.11 -6.26 -6.77
C LYS A 37 -12.61 -7.70 -6.89
N ILE A 38 -11.50 -8.03 -6.27
CA ILE A 38 -10.99 -9.41 -6.22
C ILE A 38 -12.01 -10.30 -5.49
N ASP A 39 -12.51 -9.86 -4.35
CA ASP A 39 -13.52 -10.59 -3.58
C ASP A 39 -14.81 -10.80 -4.39
N ALA A 40 -15.18 -9.82 -5.21
CA ALA A 40 -16.37 -9.89 -6.05
C ALA A 40 -16.19 -10.76 -7.32
N GLY A 41 -15.04 -11.37 -7.51
CA GLY A 41 -14.79 -12.29 -8.63
C GLY A 41 -13.86 -11.79 -9.72
N ALA A 42 -13.38 -10.53 -9.65
CA ALA A 42 -12.37 -10.01 -10.57
C ALA A 42 -10.98 -10.46 -10.13
N ASP A 43 -10.74 -11.75 -10.19
CA ASP A 43 -9.59 -12.42 -9.57
C ASP A 43 -8.53 -12.88 -10.57
N THR A 44 -8.52 -12.33 -11.77
CA THR A 44 -7.42 -12.45 -12.73
C THR A 44 -6.91 -11.06 -13.08
N GLU A 45 -5.68 -10.97 -13.57
CA GLU A 45 -5.12 -9.68 -13.98
C GLU A 45 -6.00 -8.98 -15.01
N GLU A 46 -6.49 -9.73 -16.00
CA GLU A 46 -7.36 -9.20 -17.04
C GLU A 46 -8.70 -8.71 -16.48
N SER A 47 -9.39 -9.53 -15.69
CA SER A 47 -10.69 -9.18 -15.11
C SER A 47 -10.58 -8.03 -14.11
N LEU A 48 -9.51 -8.00 -13.33
CA LEU A 48 -9.26 -6.92 -12.37
C LEU A 48 -8.96 -5.61 -13.09
N THR A 49 -8.16 -5.64 -14.15
CA THR A 49 -7.89 -4.46 -14.99
C THR A 49 -9.19 -3.85 -15.51
N ALA A 50 -10.06 -4.69 -16.05
CA ALA A 50 -11.36 -4.24 -16.54
C ALA A 50 -12.23 -3.65 -15.43
N ALA A 51 -12.27 -4.31 -14.28
CA ALA A 51 -13.07 -3.86 -13.13
C ALA A 51 -12.56 -2.54 -12.55
N LEU A 52 -11.24 -2.32 -12.56
CA LEU A 52 -10.63 -1.08 -12.06
C LEU A 52 -10.87 0.11 -13.01
N GLY A 53 -11.09 -0.15 -14.28
CA GLY A 53 -11.31 0.91 -15.28
C GLY A 53 -10.08 1.77 -15.56
N ILE A 54 -8.88 1.22 -15.35
CA ILE A 54 -7.61 1.90 -15.60
C ILE A 54 -6.84 1.19 -16.70
N SER A 55 -5.75 1.80 -17.18
CA SER A 55 -4.94 1.19 -18.24
C SER A 55 -4.31 -0.12 -17.79
N ALA A 56 -4.05 -1.03 -18.72
CA ALA A 56 -3.41 -2.31 -18.43
C ALA A 56 -2.05 -2.13 -17.73
N LEU A 57 -1.25 -1.16 -18.15
CA LEU A 57 0.05 -0.89 -17.54
C LEU A 57 -0.10 -0.40 -16.10
N ASN A 58 -1.04 0.48 -15.82
CA ASN A 58 -1.27 0.98 -14.47
C ASN A 58 -1.87 -0.09 -13.55
N ALA A 59 -2.75 -0.94 -14.09
CA ALA A 59 -3.27 -2.09 -13.36
C ALA A 59 -2.14 -3.07 -13.00
N GLU A 60 -1.27 -3.38 -13.95
CA GLU A 60 -0.11 -4.23 -13.69
C GLU A 60 0.75 -3.66 -12.55
N ARG A 61 0.99 -2.35 -12.54
CA ARG A 61 1.80 -1.70 -11.51
C ARG A 61 1.20 -1.84 -10.11
N ILE A 62 -0.09 -1.60 -9.96
CA ILE A 62 -0.73 -1.74 -8.64
C ILE A 62 -0.85 -3.21 -8.21
N ILE A 63 -1.03 -4.12 -9.15
CA ILE A 63 -1.05 -5.56 -8.87
C ILE A 63 0.32 -6.02 -8.39
N ILE A 64 1.39 -5.64 -9.10
CA ILE A 64 2.77 -5.99 -8.71
C ILE A 64 3.11 -5.42 -7.35
N ALA A 65 2.77 -4.15 -7.09
CA ALA A 65 3.00 -3.52 -5.79
C ALA A 65 2.25 -4.26 -4.68
N SER A 66 0.99 -4.61 -4.90
CA SER A 66 0.17 -5.33 -3.93
C SER A 66 0.70 -6.74 -3.65
N LEU A 67 1.17 -7.44 -4.68
CA LEU A 67 1.84 -8.75 -4.53
C LEU A 67 3.14 -8.61 -3.74
N GLY A 68 3.96 -7.62 -4.07
CA GLY A 68 5.23 -7.38 -3.39
C GLY A 68 5.10 -7.03 -1.92
N LEU A 69 3.99 -6.40 -1.53
CA LEU A 69 3.68 -6.06 -0.14
C LEU A 69 2.93 -7.17 0.59
N GLY A 70 2.60 -8.26 -0.09
CA GLY A 70 1.85 -9.35 0.52
C GLY A 70 0.38 -9.03 0.79
N LEU A 71 -0.17 -8.00 0.15
CA LEU A 71 -1.58 -7.62 0.29
C LEU A 71 -2.49 -8.55 -0.49
N ILE A 72 -2.00 -9.06 -1.61
CA ILE A 72 -2.65 -10.08 -2.40
C ILE A 72 -1.67 -11.20 -2.70
N GLU A 73 -2.18 -12.36 -3.04
CA GLU A 73 -1.41 -13.55 -3.34
C GLU A 73 -1.79 -14.06 -4.73
N ARG A 74 -0.86 -14.71 -5.40
CA ARG A 74 -1.09 -15.30 -6.73
C ARG A 74 -1.01 -16.82 -6.63
N ASP A 75 -2.03 -17.48 -7.19
CA ASP A 75 -2.06 -18.93 -7.36
C ASP A 75 -2.38 -19.21 -8.84
N GLY A 76 -1.35 -19.52 -9.63
CA GLY A 76 -1.48 -19.60 -11.08
C GLY A 76 -1.89 -18.24 -11.67
N GLU A 77 -3.02 -18.21 -12.36
CA GLU A 77 -3.59 -16.97 -12.90
C GLU A 77 -4.56 -16.29 -11.94
N LYS A 78 -4.87 -16.92 -10.81
CA LYS A 78 -5.81 -16.39 -9.83
C LYS A 78 -5.10 -15.52 -8.82
N LEU A 79 -5.75 -14.39 -8.52
CA LEU A 79 -5.37 -13.46 -7.46
C LEU A 79 -6.32 -13.66 -6.29
N ARG A 80 -5.81 -13.57 -5.08
CA ARG A 80 -6.63 -13.60 -3.88
C ARG A 80 -6.11 -12.60 -2.87
N ASN A 81 -6.99 -12.08 -2.05
CA ASN A 81 -6.61 -11.20 -0.96
C ASN A 81 -5.87 -11.99 0.13
N ALA A 82 -4.86 -11.39 0.74
CA ALA A 82 -4.27 -11.92 1.96
C ALA A 82 -5.35 -12.01 3.05
N PRO A 83 -5.23 -12.91 4.05
CA PRO A 83 -6.29 -13.11 5.05
C PRO A 83 -6.73 -11.86 5.80
N ASP A 84 -5.79 -11.01 6.21
CA ASP A 84 -6.09 -9.74 6.88
C ASP A 84 -6.75 -8.73 5.94
N VAL A 85 -6.30 -8.66 4.71
CA VAL A 85 -6.89 -7.80 3.68
C VAL A 85 -8.31 -8.23 3.36
N ASP A 86 -8.54 -9.52 3.21
CA ASP A 86 -9.88 -10.06 2.97
C ASP A 86 -10.85 -9.72 4.11
N ARG A 87 -10.37 -9.78 5.33
CA ARG A 87 -11.19 -9.47 6.51
C ARG A 87 -11.47 -7.97 6.67
N PHE A 88 -10.46 -7.11 6.47
CA PHE A 88 -10.54 -5.71 6.87
C PHE A 88 -10.61 -4.71 5.73
N LEU A 89 -10.29 -5.10 4.50
CA LEU A 89 -10.21 -4.17 3.37
C LEU A 89 -11.15 -4.51 2.22
N VAL A 90 -12.16 -5.34 2.47
CA VAL A 90 -13.23 -5.61 1.52
C VAL A 90 -14.47 -4.80 1.93
N ASP A 91 -14.87 -3.86 1.07
CA ASP A 91 -16.01 -2.98 1.31
C ASP A 91 -17.31 -3.80 1.43
N GLY A 92 -18.17 -3.39 2.34
CA GLY A 92 -19.45 -4.06 2.61
C GLY A 92 -19.39 -5.13 3.70
N LYS A 93 -18.21 -5.51 4.16
CA LYS A 93 -18.08 -6.41 5.32
C LYS A 93 -18.21 -5.61 6.62
N ASP A 94 -18.78 -6.21 7.66
CA ASP A 94 -18.90 -5.58 8.99
C ASP A 94 -17.54 -5.20 9.58
N THR A 95 -16.49 -5.91 9.17
CA THR A 95 -15.12 -5.71 9.62
C THR A 95 -14.35 -4.66 8.80
N TYR A 96 -14.97 -4.07 7.78
CA TYR A 96 -14.29 -3.15 6.87
C TYR A 96 -13.68 -1.96 7.60
N ALA A 97 -12.38 -1.76 7.42
CA ALA A 97 -11.59 -0.72 8.07
C ALA A 97 -10.97 0.27 7.07
N GLY A 98 -11.39 0.25 5.80
CA GLY A 98 -10.83 1.10 4.75
C GLY A 98 -10.94 2.59 5.06
N ALA A 99 -12.08 3.02 5.60
CA ALA A 99 -12.28 4.41 5.98
C ALA A 99 -11.26 4.85 7.05
N TRP A 100 -10.96 3.97 8.01
CA TRP A 100 -9.96 4.24 9.03
C TRP A 100 -8.55 4.40 8.45
N MET A 101 -8.24 3.67 7.38
CA MET A 101 -6.93 3.78 6.70
C MET A 101 -6.70 5.19 6.13
N PHE A 102 -7.76 5.94 5.85
CA PHE A 102 -7.67 7.30 5.36
C PHE A 102 -7.74 8.37 6.46
N PHE A 103 -7.86 7.96 7.72
CA PHE A 103 -7.98 8.91 8.83
C PHE A 103 -6.81 9.88 8.89
N THR A 104 -5.59 9.43 8.61
CA THR A 104 -4.39 10.26 8.61
C THR A 104 -4.02 10.78 7.21
N HIS A 105 -4.83 10.53 6.21
CA HIS A 105 -4.56 10.94 4.83
C HIS A 105 -4.34 12.46 4.67
N PRO A 106 -5.06 13.34 5.38
CA PRO A 106 -4.80 14.78 5.30
C PRO A 106 -3.38 15.16 5.69
N ASP A 107 -2.70 14.36 6.50
CA ASP A 107 -1.33 14.63 6.96
C ASP A 107 -0.26 14.20 5.93
N TRP A 108 -0.66 13.50 4.89
CA TRP A 108 0.24 12.93 3.90
C TRP A 108 1.21 13.97 3.30
N ALA A 109 0.66 15.09 2.85
CA ALA A 109 1.45 16.16 2.24
C ALA A 109 2.40 16.82 3.25
N SER A 110 1.98 16.93 4.51
CA SER A 110 2.79 17.49 5.59
C SER A 110 4.04 16.64 5.85
N TRP A 111 3.90 15.33 5.85
CA TRP A 111 5.04 14.44 6.02
C TRP A 111 6.01 14.52 4.84
N GLY A 112 5.53 14.68 3.63
CA GLY A 112 6.37 14.89 2.45
C GLY A 112 7.10 16.22 2.43
N ASN A 113 6.58 17.22 3.16
CA ASN A 113 7.13 18.57 3.24
C ASN A 113 7.65 18.91 4.64
N LEU A 114 7.99 17.90 5.41
CA LEU A 114 8.28 18.06 6.85
C LEU A 114 9.43 19.01 7.14
N ALA A 115 10.51 18.94 6.39
CA ALA A 115 11.67 19.81 6.62
C ALA A 115 11.30 21.30 6.53
N GLU A 116 10.49 21.67 5.54
CA GLU A 116 10.03 23.04 5.36
C GLU A 116 9.13 23.49 6.52
N LEU A 117 8.22 22.59 6.96
CA LEU A 117 7.35 22.89 8.09
C LEU A 117 8.13 23.09 9.39
N LEU A 118 9.21 22.32 9.59
CA LEU A 118 10.06 22.43 10.78
C LEU A 118 10.94 23.67 10.78
N ARG A 119 11.22 24.26 9.62
CA ARG A 119 11.95 25.52 9.52
C ARG A 119 11.10 26.71 9.93
N ASN A 120 9.79 26.57 9.85
CA ASN A 120 8.86 27.59 10.32
C ASN A 120 8.93 27.68 11.86
N PRO A 121 8.97 28.91 12.45
CA PRO A 121 9.00 29.05 13.90
C PRO A 121 7.73 28.55 14.60
N GLU A 122 6.60 28.46 13.90
CA GLU A 122 5.39 27.88 14.45
C GLU A 122 5.50 26.34 14.51
N PRO A 123 4.87 25.69 15.51
CA PRO A 123 4.84 24.23 15.55
C PRO A 123 4.23 23.63 14.28
N ALA A 124 4.88 22.59 13.74
CA ALA A 124 4.39 21.88 12.56
C ALA A 124 3.08 21.17 12.88
N LYS A 125 2.08 21.31 12.00
CA LYS A 125 0.82 20.58 12.10
C LYS A 125 0.95 19.27 11.34
N LEU A 126 0.92 18.18 12.08
CA LEU A 126 1.04 16.82 11.57
C LEU A 126 -0.23 16.01 11.83
#